data_d08c473e749bb94730ec3ec031df0145
#
_entry.id   d08c473e749bb94730ec3ec031df0145
#
_cell.length_a   1.000
_cell.length_b   1.000
_cell.length_c   1.000
_cell.angle_alpha   90.00
_cell.angle_beta   90.00
_cell.angle_gamma   90.00
#
_symmetry.space_group_name_H-M   'P 1'
#
loop_
_entity.id
_entity.type
_entity.pdbx_description
1 polymer ?
#
loop_
_entity_poly.entity_id
_entity_poly.type
_entity_poly.pdbx_seq_one_letter_code
_entity_poly.pdbx_strand_id
1 'polypeptide(L)'
;MDKSGAYIPLARRLFPNAKIVLDRFHIIHHLGRAFLKTRIAIMNQFDKKSLPYRALKNHWRLFQKDSCKLSLNSFYSKTFRQTLAPHEVIAKTLVFSKELTDYYTLYQLLLFHFQEKRVDEFFELIEENRSKVNHYFQTVFRTFLRHKQYIQNALETDYSNAKL
;
A
#
# COMPACT_ATOMS: atom_id res chain seq x y z
N MET A 1 -10.06 11.52 11.60
CA MET A 1 -9.30 12.35 12.55
C MET A 1 -8.15 11.52 13.05
N ASP A 2 -6.94 11.94 12.75
CA ASP A 2 -5.74 11.22 13.13
C ASP A 2 -5.44 11.52 14.60
N LYS A 3 -5.72 10.56 15.47
CA LYS A 3 -5.46 10.68 16.92
C LYS A 3 -3.95 10.76 17.24
N SER A 4 -3.09 10.39 16.29
CA SER A 4 -1.64 10.40 16.47
C SER A 4 -1.05 11.81 16.57
N GLY A 5 -1.65 12.79 15.91
CA GLY A 5 -1.19 14.19 15.95
C GLY A 5 -1.17 14.83 17.34
N ALA A 6 -2.05 14.41 18.23
CA ALA A 6 -2.11 14.94 19.61
C ALA A 6 -1.15 14.21 20.57
N TYR A 7 -0.84 12.94 20.30
CA TYR A 7 0.02 12.13 21.19
C TYR A 7 1.51 12.43 21.05
N ILE A 8 1.97 12.80 19.86
CA ILE A 8 3.39 13.08 19.62
C ILE A 8 3.90 14.27 20.46
N PRO A 9 3.22 15.43 20.47
CA PRO A 9 3.63 16.54 21.33
C PRO A 9 3.59 16.19 22.84
N LEU A 10 2.58 15.43 23.24
CA LEU A 10 2.46 14.98 24.62
C LEU A 10 3.58 14.01 25.00
N ALA A 11 3.87 13.03 24.16
CA ALA A 11 4.95 12.07 24.38
C ALA A 11 6.32 12.77 24.48
N ARG A 12 6.59 13.75 23.64
CA ARG A 12 7.83 14.54 23.68
C ARG A 12 7.93 15.36 24.97
N ARG A 13 6.81 15.89 25.46
CA ARG A 13 6.77 16.67 26.71
C ARG A 13 7.02 15.80 27.93
N LEU A 14 6.41 14.60 27.96
CA LEU A 14 6.50 13.69 29.12
C LEU A 14 7.78 12.86 29.10
N PHE A 15 8.29 12.53 27.92
CA PHE A 15 9.44 11.65 27.71
C PHE A 15 10.42 12.25 26.68
N PRO A 16 11.16 13.32 27.03
CA PRO A 16 11.97 14.07 26.08
C PRO A 16 13.06 13.23 25.41
N ASN A 17 13.55 12.17 26.07
CA ASN A 17 14.57 11.27 25.57
C ASN A 17 14.03 10.01 24.89
N ALA A 18 12.70 9.85 24.80
CA ALA A 18 12.09 8.67 24.18
C ALA A 18 12.16 8.75 22.65
N LYS A 19 12.56 7.65 22.04
CA LYS A 19 12.49 7.48 20.57
C LYS A 19 11.06 7.17 20.18
N ILE A 20 10.37 8.12 19.52
CA ILE A 20 9.00 7.92 19.04
C ILE A 20 9.06 7.06 17.77
N VAL A 21 8.26 6.00 17.76
CA VAL A 21 8.15 5.02 16.67
C VAL A 21 6.69 4.95 16.21
N LEU A 22 6.47 5.04 14.91
CA LEU A 22 5.14 4.77 14.34
C LEU A 22 4.94 3.26 14.14
N ASP A 23 3.71 2.81 14.39
CA ASP A 23 3.35 1.42 14.15
C ASP A 23 3.46 1.07 12.65
N ARG A 24 4.26 0.06 12.33
CA ARG A 24 4.47 -0.43 10.97
C ARG A 24 3.17 -0.87 10.29
N PHE A 25 2.26 -1.47 11.06
CA PHE A 25 0.96 -1.88 10.54
C PHE A 25 0.17 -0.69 10.00
N HIS A 26 0.18 0.44 10.71
CA HIS A 26 -0.52 1.65 10.27
C HIS A 26 0.07 2.21 8.98
N ILE A 27 1.38 2.19 8.81
CA ILE A 27 2.04 2.69 7.58
C ILE A 27 1.60 1.86 6.37
N ILE A 28 1.71 0.53 6.47
CA ILE A 28 1.26 -0.39 5.39
C ILE A 28 -0.24 -0.24 5.14
N HIS A 29 -1.04 -0.08 6.20
CA HIS A 29 -2.49 0.10 6.08
C HIS A 29 -2.85 1.39 5.33
N HIS A 30 -2.15 2.51 5.57
CA HIS A 30 -2.36 3.75 4.83
C HIS A 30 -2.05 3.60 3.35
N LEU A 31 -0.94 2.94 2.99
CA LEU A 31 -0.61 2.62 1.59
C LEU A 31 -1.68 1.74 0.94
N GLY A 32 -2.08 0.68 1.63
CA GLY A 32 -3.11 -0.24 1.15
C GLY A 32 -4.45 0.46 0.92
N ARG A 33 -4.84 1.39 1.79
CA ARG A 33 -6.07 2.19 1.63
C ARG A 33 -5.98 3.17 0.44
N ALA A 34 -4.83 3.81 0.21
CA ALA A 34 -4.64 4.67 -0.95
C ALA A 34 -4.76 3.88 -2.25
N PHE A 35 -4.09 2.71 -2.32
CA PHE A 35 -4.19 1.83 -3.47
C PHE A 35 -5.62 1.28 -3.68
N LEU A 36 -6.32 0.88 -2.61
CA LEU A 36 -7.71 0.41 -2.69
C LEU A 36 -8.63 1.48 -3.30
N LYS A 37 -8.52 2.74 -2.85
CA LYS A 37 -9.31 3.85 -3.38
C LYS A 37 -8.97 4.13 -4.84
N THR A 38 -7.69 4.10 -5.21
CA THR A 38 -7.23 4.23 -6.60
C THR A 38 -7.81 3.15 -7.49
N ARG A 39 -7.73 1.89 -7.06
CA ARG A 39 -8.31 0.76 -7.78
C ARG A 39 -9.83 0.93 -7.99
N ILE A 40 -10.55 1.38 -6.95
CA ILE A 40 -12.00 1.63 -7.05
C ILE A 40 -12.28 2.76 -8.05
N ALA A 41 -11.51 3.84 -8.04
CA ALA A 41 -11.66 4.94 -8.98
C ALA A 41 -11.44 4.47 -10.43
N ILE A 42 -10.41 3.67 -10.67
CA ILE A 42 -10.13 3.09 -12.00
C ILE A 42 -11.25 2.08 -12.39
N MET A 43 -11.66 1.23 -11.46
CA MET A 43 -12.75 0.27 -11.69
C MET A 43 -14.03 0.97 -12.16
N ASN A 44 -14.38 2.11 -11.57
CA ASN A 44 -15.59 2.85 -11.88
C ASN A 44 -15.56 3.54 -13.26
N GLN A 45 -14.42 3.57 -13.95
CA GLN A 45 -14.30 4.04 -15.33
C GLN A 45 -14.81 2.99 -16.33
N PHE A 46 -14.93 1.73 -15.93
CA PHE A 46 -15.42 0.64 -16.77
C PHE A 46 -16.92 0.42 -16.59
N ASP A 47 -17.58 -0.06 -17.65
CA ASP A 47 -18.97 -0.52 -17.56
C ASP A 47 -19.11 -1.64 -16.51
N LYS A 48 -20.15 -1.57 -15.69
CA LYS A 48 -20.39 -2.51 -14.57
C LYS A 48 -20.55 -3.97 -15.01
N LYS A 49 -20.98 -4.22 -16.23
CA LYS A 49 -21.13 -5.56 -16.81
C LYS A 49 -19.86 -6.05 -17.50
N SER A 50 -18.88 -5.18 -17.71
CA SER A 50 -17.64 -5.51 -18.39
C SER A 50 -16.77 -6.48 -17.62
N LEU A 51 -15.88 -7.18 -18.31
CA LEU A 51 -14.89 -8.06 -17.71
C LEU A 51 -13.88 -7.29 -16.82
N PRO A 52 -13.34 -6.13 -17.23
CA PRO A 52 -12.46 -5.34 -16.40
C PRO A 52 -13.07 -4.96 -15.05
N TYR A 53 -14.31 -4.45 -15.06
CA TYR A 53 -15.01 -4.09 -13.82
C TYR A 53 -15.15 -5.28 -12.87
N ARG A 54 -15.61 -6.43 -13.38
CA ARG A 54 -15.79 -7.64 -12.58
C ARG A 54 -14.46 -8.19 -12.06
N ALA A 55 -13.41 -8.15 -12.86
CA ALA A 55 -12.08 -8.59 -12.45
C ALA A 55 -11.55 -7.75 -11.28
N LEU A 56 -11.62 -6.43 -11.40
CA LEU A 56 -11.22 -5.49 -10.34
C LEU A 56 -12.08 -5.61 -9.08
N LYS A 57 -13.38 -5.84 -9.23
CA LYS A 57 -14.31 -5.98 -8.12
C LYS A 57 -14.12 -7.29 -7.34
N ASN A 58 -14.01 -8.40 -8.05
CA ASN A 58 -14.04 -9.72 -7.43
C ASN A 58 -12.69 -10.15 -6.85
N HIS A 59 -11.59 -9.65 -7.41
CA HIS A 59 -10.22 -10.05 -7.03
C HIS A 59 -9.44 -8.97 -6.26
N TRP A 60 -10.11 -7.98 -5.69
CA TRP A 60 -9.49 -6.84 -5.03
C TRP A 60 -8.49 -7.20 -3.93
N ARG A 61 -8.74 -8.31 -3.19
CA ARG A 61 -7.86 -8.76 -2.12
C ARG A 61 -6.50 -9.22 -2.62
N LEU A 62 -6.43 -9.75 -3.85
CA LEU A 62 -5.17 -10.18 -4.44
C LEU A 62 -4.24 -9.00 -4.70
N PHE A 63 -4.80 -7.88 -5.13
CA PHE A 63 -4.03 -6.67 -5.44
C PHE A 63 -3.44 -5.99 -4.20
N GLN A 64 -4.02 -6.20 -3.02
CA GLN A 64 -3.52 -5.64 -1.77
C GLN A 64 -2.44 -6.49 -1.11
N LYS A 65 -2.32 -7.75 -1.50
CA LYS A 65 -1.28 -8.63 -0.99
C LYS A 65 0.10 -8.25 -1.54
N ASP A 66 1.10 -8.49 -0.74
CA ASP A 66 2.47 -8.52 -1.19
C ASP A 66 2.62 -9.59 -2.29
N SER A 67 3.10 -9.18 -3.47
CA SER A 67 3.24 -10.06 -4.64
C SER A 67 4.18 -11.24 -4.37
N CYS A 68 5.19 -11.07 -3.51
CA CYS A 68 6.12 -12.13 -3.11
C CYS A 68 5.47 -13.20 -2.21
N LYS A 69 4.31 -12.88 -1.61
CA LYS A 69 3.58 -13.75 -0.67
C LYS A 69 2.29 -14.32 -1.26
N LEU A 70 2.10 -14.18 -2.56
CA LEU A 70 0.95 -14.79 -3.24
C LEU A 70 1.08 -16.31 -3.26
N SER A 71 -0.06 -16.99 -3.03
CA SER A 71 -0.13 -18.45 -3.16
C SER A 71 0.18 -18.86 -4.60
N LEU A 72 0.88 -19.98 -4.75
CA LEU A 72 1.11 -20.63 -6.04
C LEU A 72 -0.06 -21.55 -6.44
N ASN A 73 -0.98 -21.85 -5.51
CA ASN A 73 -2.10 -22.73 -5.76
C ASN A 73 -3.12 -22.08 -6.68
N SER A 74 -3.40 -22.73 -7.80
CA SER A 74 -4.41 -22.30 -8.75
C SER A 74 -5.82 -22.54 -8.20
N PHE A 75 -6.77 -21.69 -8.59
CA PHE A 75 -8.18 -21.81 -8.29
C PHE A 75 -9.02 -21.47 -9.51
N TYR A 76 -10.24 -21.97 -9.55
CA TYR A 76 -11.17 -21.63 -10.64
C TYR A 76 -11.72 -20.22 -10.45
N SER A 77 -11.33 -19.31 -11.35
CA SER A 77 -11.86 -17.95 -11.38
C SER A 77 -13.16 -17.91 -12.20
N LYS A 78 -14.30 -17.71 -11.52
CA LYS A 78 -15.60 -17.50 -12.19
C LYS A 78 -15.59 -16.28 -13.12
N THR A 79 -14.79 -15.26 -12.80
CA THR A 79 -14.68 -14.02 -13.58
C THR A 79 -14.04 -14.28 -14.93
N PHE A 80 -12.95 -15.04 -14.97
CA PHE A 80 -12.20 -15.37 -16.17
C PHE A 80 -12.63 -16.72 -16.80
N ARG A 81 -13.45 -17.52 -16.08
CA ARG A 81 -13.85 -18.88 -16.46
C ARG A 81 -12.66 -19.80 -16.76
N GLN A 82 -11.62 -19.67 -15.95
CA GLN A 82 -10.37 -20.42 -16.08
C GLN A 82 -9.81 -20.76 -14.70
N THR A 83 -9.06 -21.85 -14.64
CA THR A 83 -8.22 -22.16 -13.45
C THR A 83 -6.92 -21.37 -13.57
N LEU A 84 -6.68 -20.50 -12.62
CA LEU A 84 -5.57 -19.53 -12.61
C LEU A 84 -4.94 -19.46 -11.24
N ALA A 85 -3.62 -19.25 -11.21
CA ALA A 85 -2.93 -18.86 -9.99
C ALA A 85 -3.19 -17.35 -9.70
N PRO A 86 -3.05 -16.92 -8.43
CA PRO A 86 -3.26 -15.52 -8.06
C PRO A 86 -2.48 -14.49 -8.90
N HIS A 87 -1.22 -14.77 -9.21
CA HIS A 87 -0.41 -13.88 -10.04
C HIS A 87 -0.92 -13.78 -11.50
N GLU A 88 -1.48 -14.86 -12.05
CA GLU A 88 -2.09 -14.87 -13.38
C GLU A 88 -3.37 -14.03 -13.43
N VAL A 89 -4.18 -14.09 -12.36
CA VAL A 89 -5.37 -13.25 -12.21
C VAL A 89 -5.00 -11.76 -12.18
N ILE A 90 -3.94 -11.42 -11.43
CA ILE A 90 -3.43 -10.05 -11.39
C ILE A 90 -2.94 -9.63 -12.77
N ALA A 91 -2.06 -10.42 -13.41
CA ALA A 91 -1.52 -10.11 -14.73
C ALA A 91 -2.63 -9.90 -15.78
N LYS A 92 -3.62 -10.78 -15.82
CA LYS A 92 -4.78 -10.64 -16.73
C LYS A 92 -5.62 -9.38 -16.45
N THR A 93 -5.69 -8.96 -15.19
CA THR A 93 -6.45 -7.76 -14.82
C THR A 93 -5.69 -6.47 -15.11
N LEU A 94 -4.37 -6.45 -14.91
CA LEU A 94 -3.52 -5.29 -15.18
C LEU A 94 -3.51 -4.87 -16.65
N VAL A 95 -3.67 -5.82 -17.58
CA VAL A 95 -3.75 -5.53 -19.03
C VAL A 95 -4.89 -4.55 -19.38
N PHE A 96 -5.95 -4.48 -18.57
CA PHE A 96 -7.09 -3.61 -18.83
C PHE A 96 -6.82 -2.12 -18.59
N SER A 97 -5.79 -1.77 -17.82
CA SER A 97 -5.48 -0.38 -17.49
C SER A 97 -4.00 -0.18 -17.20
N LYS A 98 -3.36 0.64 -18.03
CA LYS A 98 -1.98 1.06 -17.79
C LYS A 98 -1.86 1.83 -16.47
N GLU A 99 -2.81 2.70 -16.19
CA GLU A 99 -2.86 3.46 -14.92
C GLU A 99 -2.86 2.51 -13.71
N LEU A 100 -3.69 1.47 -13.75
CA LEU A 100 -3.71 0.45 -12.69
C LEU A 100 -2.37 -0.25 -12.54
N THR A 101 -1.72 -0.58 -13.65
CA THR A 101 -0.40 -1.23 -13.67
C THR A 101 0.65 -0.34 -13.01
N ASP A 102 0.67 0.94 -13.35
CA ASP A 102 1.61 1.91 -12.81
C ASP A 102 1.42 2.05 -11.27
N TYR A 103 0.17 2.18 -10.80
CA TYR A 103 -0.13 2.25 -9.35
C TYR A 103 0.14 0.92 -8.62
N TYR A 104 -0.13 -0.21 -9.25
CA TYR A 104 0.17 -1.52 -8.66
C TYR A 104 1.68 -1.68 -8.49
N THR A 105 2.47 -1.35 -9.51
CA THR A 105 3.93 -1.39 -9.46
C THR A 105 4.47 -0.48 -8.35
N LEU A 106 4.00 0.77 -8.29
CA LEU A 106 4.39 1.71 -7.25
C LEU A 106 4.07 1.19 -5.85
N TYR A 107 2.85 0.64 -5.66
CA TYR A 107 2.43 0.07 -4.38
C TYR A 107 3.29 -1.12 -3.96
N GLN A 108 3.60 -2.05 -4.88
CA GLN A 108 4.44 -3.21 -4.58
C GLN A 108 5.88 -2.82 -4.27
N LEU A 109 6.45 -1.84 -4.98
CA LEU A 109 7.79 -1.32 -4.70
C LEU A 109 7.85 -0.64 -3.32
N LEU A 110 6.86 0.16 -2.96
CA LEU A 110 6.78 0.77 -1.62
C LEU A 110 6.67 -0.29 -0.52
N LEU A 111 5.87 -1.34 -0.72
CA LEU A 111 5.79 -2.45 0.21
C LEU A 111 7.15 -3.16 0.35
N PHE A 112 7.81 -3.44 -0.76
CA PHE A 112 9.10 -4.10 -0.80
C PHE A 112 10.17 -3.31 -0.03
N HIS A 113 10.37 -2.03 -0.37
CA HIS A 113 11.36 -1.21 0.32
C HIS A 113 11.05 -1.05 1.81
N PHE A 114 9.78 -0.92 2.17
CA PHE A 114 9.36 -0.84 3.57
C PHE A 114 9.65 -2.14 4.34
N GLN A 115 9.36 -3.31 3.76
CA GLN A 115 9.57 -4.61 4.41
C GLN A 115 11.04 -4.96 4.53
N GLU A 116 11.85 -4.64 3.50
CA GLU A 116 13.29 -4.82 3.48
C GLU A 116 14.05 -3.75 4.29
N LYS A 117 13.32 -2.84 4.99
CA LYS A 117 13.89 -1.75 5.79
C LYS A 117 14.81 -0.81 4.99
N ARG A 118 14.56 -0.69 3.68
CA ARG A 118 15.29 0.21 2.78
C ARG A 118 14.71 1.62 2.88
N VAL A 119 15.13 2.32 3.93
CA VAL A 119 14.54 3.62 4.30
C VAL A 119 14.75 4.67 3.23
N ASP A 120 15.97 4.78 2.71
CA ASP A 120 16.32 5.81 1.73
C ASP A 120 15.58 5.60 0.42
N GLU A 121 15.60 4.38 -0.12
CA GLU A 121 14.88 4.03 -1.34
C GLU A 121 13.36 4.18 -1.19
N PHE A 122 12.80 3.88 -0.01
CA PHE A 122 11.39 4.09 0.27
C PHE A 122 11.00 5.57 0.17
N PHE A 123 11.78 6.48 0.77
CA PHE A 123 11.50 7.91 0.73
C PHE A 123 11.85 8.54 -0.61
N GLU A 124 12.91 8.09 -1.29
CA GLU A 124 13.26 8.51 -2.65
C GLU A 124 12.11 8.22 -3.61
N LEU A 125 11.56 7.01 -3.57
CA LEU A 125 10.40 6.62 -4.40
C LEU A 125 9.17 7.50 -4.11
N ILE A 126 8.93 7.88 -2.86
CA ILE A 126 7.86 8.81 -2.49
C ILE A 126 8.10 10.19 -3.08
N GLU A 127 9.31 10.74 -2.93
CA GLU A 127 9.65 12.08 -3.43
C GLU A 127 9.55 12.16 -4.96
N GLU A 128 10.04 11.15 -5.68
CA GLU A 128 9.98 11.09 -7.14
C GLU A 128 8.54 11.05 -7.68
N ASN A 129 7.63 10.45 -6.92
CA ASN A 129 6.25 10.22 -7.35
C ASN A 129 5.22 11.16 -6.74
N ARG A 130 5.56 11.98 -5.73
CA ARG A 130 4.60 12.81 -4.99
C ARG A 130 3.77 13.77 -5.84
N SER A 131 4.32 14.25 -6.96
CA SER A 131 3.64 15.16 -7.88
C SER A 131 2.91 14.45 -9.03
N LYS A 132 3.20 13.17 -9.26
CA LYS A 132 2.70 12.37 -10.40
C LYS A 132 1.49 11.51 -10.02
N VAL A 133 1.29 11.26 -8.74
CA VAL A 133 0.23 10.38 -8.24
C VAL A 133 -1.07 11.12 -7.97
N ASN A 134 -2.19 10.39 -7.86
CA ASN A 134 -3.48 10.94 -7.52
C ASN A 134 -3.55 11.42 -6.06
N HIS A 135 -4.64 12.12 -5.71
CA HIS A 135 -4.83 12.72 -4.40
C HIS A 135 -4.83 11.71 -3.23
N TYR A 136 -5.20 10.45 -3.47
CA TYR A 136 -5.17 9.41 -2.44
C TYR A 136 -3.73 9.11 -2.01
N PHE A 137 -2.84 8.90 -2.96
CA PHE A 137 -1.42 8.70 -2.69
C PHE A 137 -0.73 9.98 -2.24
N GLN A 138 -1.06 11.15 -2.82
CA GLN A 138 -0.51 12.44 -2.39
C GLN A 138 -0.77 12.70 -0.90
N THR A 139 -1.97 12.38 -0.41
CA THR A 139 -2.31 12.54 1.02
C THR A 139 -1.45 11.66 1.91
N VAL A 140 -1.25 10.40 1.53
CA VAL A 140 -0.41 9.46 2.27
C VAL A 140 1.05 9.89 2.21
N PHE A 141 1.56 10.24 1.04
CA PHE A 141 2.95 10.69 0.85
C PHE A 141 3.27 11.93 1.67
N ARG A 142 2.36 12.91 1.67
CA ARG A 142 2.50 14.11 2.51
C ARG A 142 2.57 13.75 4.00
N THR A 143 1.76 12.82 4.44
CA THR A 143 1.76 12.33 5.83
C THR A 143 3.08 11.63 6.16
N PHE A 144 3.57 10.78 5.27
CA PHE A 144 4.83 10.05 5.49
C PHE A 144 6.04 10.98 5.51
N LEU A 145 6.10 11.95 4.61
CA LEU A 145 7.18 12.94 4.59
C LEU A 145 7.16 13.81 5.86
N ARG A 146 5.98 14.20 6.35
CA ARG A 146 5.83 14.93 7.62
C ARG A 146 6.34 14.12 8.81
N HIS A 147 6.15 12.81 8.79
CA HIS A 147 6.53 11.90 9.88
C HIS A 147 7.76 11.04 9.53
N LYS A 148 8.60 11.50 8.60
CA LYS A 148 9.75 10.74 8.08
C LYS A 148 10.60 10.16 9.21
N GLN A 149 11.00 10.98 10.18
CA GLN A 149 11.83 10.54 11.30
C GLN A 149 11.20 9.39 12.11
N TYR A 150 9.89 9.42 12.36
CA TYR A 150 9.22 8.37 13.13
C TYR A 150 9.07 7.07 12.33
N ILE A 151 8.93 7.17 11.00
CA ILE A 151 8.92 6.02 10.10
C ILE A 151 10.32 5.41 10.02
N GLN A 152 11.37 6.21 9.90
CA GLN A 152 12.76 5.76 9.96
C GLN A 152 13.04 5.03 11.27
N ASN A 153 12.65 5.61 12.41
CA ASN A 153 12.76 4.97 13.70
C ASN A 153 12.05 3.60 13.73
N ALA A 154 10.86 3.50 13.11
CA ALA A 154 10.10 2.25 13.05
C ALA A 154 10.78 1.17 12.21
N LEU A 155 11.52 1.54 11.18
CA LEU A 155 12.24 0.61 10.32
C LEU A 155 13.58 0.17 10.92
N GLU A 156 14.27 1.07 11.63
CA GLU A 156 15.54 0.79 12.29
C GLU A 156 15.40 -0.06 13.57
N THR A 157 14.24 0.02 14.25
CA THR A 157 14.01 -0.73 15.49
C THR A 157 13.29 -2.05 15.22
N ASP A 158 13.73 -3.12 15.88
CA ASP A 158 13.10 -4.45 15.79
C ASP A 158 11.86 -4.60 16.71
N TYR A 159 11.39 -3.51 17.30
CA TYR A 159 10.18 -3.52 18.12
C TYR A 159 8.94 -3.77 17.25
N SER A 160 8.33 -4.94 17.41
CA SER A 160 6.98 -5.19 16.96
C SER A 160 6.06 -5.27 18.16
N ASN A 161 4.90 -4.62 18.11
CA ASN A 161 3.86 -4.72 19.13
C ASN A 161 3.27 -6.15 19.27
N ALA A 162 3.75 -7.10 18.49
CA ALA A 162 3.32 -8.50 18.49
C ALA A 162 3.98 -9.38 19.58
N LYS A 163 4.74 -8.77 20.51
CA LYS A 163 5.39 -9.45 21.63
C LYS A 163 4.98 -8.88 22.99
N LEU A 164 3.70 -8.60 23.14
CA LEU A 164 3.07 -8.43 24.45
C LEU A 164 2.04 -9.50 24.64
#